data_01725b81284546f7faea86879ab74888
#
_entry.id   01725b81284546f7faea86879ab74888
#
_cell.length_a   1.000
_cell.length_b   1.000
_cell.length_c   1.000
_cell.angle_alpha   90.00
_cell.angle_beta   90.00
_cell.angle_gamma   90.00
#
_symmetry.space_group_name_H-M   'P 1'
#
loop_
_entity.id
_entity.type
_entity.pdbx_description
1 polymer ?
#
loop_
_entity_poly.entity_id
_entity_poly.type
_entity_poly.pdbx_seq_one_letter_code
_entity_poly.pdbx_strand_id
1 'polypeptide(L)'
;MTDERFPEGTEVQEDEILRQRTEKLLRLREDEGYDPFAHEKWIKKHTLDFVRENFSHLTEDEKDDTEIVTAGRLMIIRRHGKATFADLADETSSMQLYFQVDAMGEEEYAFFKKWVDTGDMLGVVGHPFRTKRGELSILVTRCVLLAKALR
;
A
#
# COMPACT_ATOMS: atom_id res chain seq x y z
N MET A 1 18.73 23.38 -15.41
CA MET A 1 18.78 24.69 -14.83
C MET A 1 18.12 24.71 -13.45
N THR A 2 18.82 25.21 -12.50
CA THR A 2 18.20 25.46 -11.23
C THR A 2 17.38 26.71 -11.33
N ASP A 3 16.19 26.61 -10.93
CA ASP A 3 15.28 27.71 -11.03
C ASP A 3 15.21 28.41 -9.68
N GLU A 4 15.69 29.62 -9.63
CA GLU A 4 15.70 30.35 -8.37
C GLU A 4 14.32 30.70 -7.86
N ARG A 5 13.31 30.57 -8.72
CA ARG A 5 11.93 30.80 -8.27
C ARG A 5 11.47 29.75 -7.28
N PHE A 6 12.15 28.61 -7.24
CA PHE A 6 11.75 27.51 -6.36
C PHE A 6 12.68 27.43 -5.19
N PRO A 7 12.17 26.99 -4.05
CA PRO A 7 13.07 26.66 -2.96
C PRO A 7 14.10 25.67 -3.45
N GLU A 8 15.27 25.75 -2.85
CA GLU A 8 16.37 24.90 -3.24
C GLU A 8 15.93 23.45 -3.33
N GLY A 9 16.07 22.86 -4.47
CA GLY A 9 15.83 21.44 -4.63
C GLY A 9 14.39 21.03 -4.86
N THR A 10 13.44 21.95 -4.81
CA THR A 10 12.03 21.56 -4.88
C THR A 10 11.69 20.93 -6.22
N GLU A 11 11.92 21.64 -7.32
CA GLU A 11 11.60 21.11 -8.65
C GLU A 11 12.54 19.97 -9.01
N VAL A 12 13.81 20.13 -8.69
CA VAL A 12 14.81 19.09 -8.99
C VAL A 12 14.45 17.81 -8.25
N GLN A 13 14.02 17.93 -6.99
CA GLN A 13 13.65 16.75 -6.23
C GLN A 13 12.41 16.06 -6.80
N GLU A 14 11.43 16.83 -7.26
CA GLU A 14 10.24 16.24 -7.87
C GLU A 14 10.59 15.53 -9.17
N ASP A 15 11.45 16.14 -10.00
CA ASP A 15 11.87 15.49 -11.23
C ASP A 15 12.66 14.22 -10.95
N GLU A 16 13.48 14.23 -9.92
CA GLU A 16 14.26 13.07 -9.56
C GLU A 16 13.34 11.94 -9.06
N ILE A 17 12.36 12.27 -8.26
CA ILE A 17 11.41 11.28 -7.77
C ILE A 17 10.63 10.68 -8.93
N LEU A 18 10.17 11.52 -9.85
CA LEU A 18 9.43 11.04 -11.01
C LEU A 18 10.30 10.09 -11.84
N ARG A 19 11.54 10.48 -12.08
CA ARG A 19 12.45 9.67 -12.86
C ARG A 19 12.71 8.33 -12.20
N GLN A 20 12.94 8.34 -10.88
CA GLN A 20 13.18 7.11 -10.13
C GLN A 20 11.98 6.17 -10.20
N ARG A 21 10.78 6.73 -10.09
CA ARG A 21 9.58 5.91 -10.14
C ARG A 21 9.33 5.36 -11.53
N THR A 22 9.64 6.14 -12.56
CA THR A 22 9.52 5.68 -13.94
C THR A 22 10.51 4.56 -14.21
N GLU A 23 11.74 4.71 -13.76
CA GLU A 23 12.74 3.66 -13.92
C GLU A 23 12.33 2.40 -13.18
N LYS A 24 11.77 2.56 -12.00
CA LYS A 24 11.31 1.42 -11.22
C LYS A 24 10.21 0.67 -11.93
N LEU A 25 9.28 1.40 -12.53
CA LEU A 25 8.21 0.78 -13.30
C LEU A 25 8.75 -0.01 -14.48
N LEU A 26 9.70 0.57 -15.21
CA LEU A 26 10.30 -0.11 -16.36
C LEU A 26 11.03 -1.37 -15.93
N ARG A 27 11.80 -1.29 -14.85
CA ARG A 27 12.51 -2.46 -14.36
C ARG A 27 11.55 -3.53 -13.86
N LEU A 28 10.44 -3.11 -13.26
CA LEU A 28 9.44 -4.04 -12.80
C LEU A 28 8.89 -4.85 -13.96
N ARG A 29 8.61 -4.19 -15.08
CA ARG A 29 8.15 -4.88 -16.27
C ARG A 29 9.18 -5.83 -16.84
N GLU A 30 10.44 -5.40 -16.86
CA GLU A 30 11.52 -6.20 -17.44
C GLU A 30 11.93 -7.35 -16.54
N ASP A 31 12.13 -7.07 -15.26
CA ASP A 31 12.72 -8.05 -14.35
C ASP A 31 11.68 -9.05 -13.86
N GLU A 32 10.49 -8.59 -13.59
CA GLU A 32 9.46 -9.43 -12.97
C GLU A 32 8.36 -9.84 -13.93
N GLY A 33 8.37 -9.28 -15.14
CA GLY A 33 7.27 -9.53 -16.07
C GLY A 33 5.95 -8.95 -15.58
N TYR A 34 6.02 -7.97 -14.72
CA TYR A 34 4.85 -7.41 -14.07
C TYR A 34 4.47 -6.08 -14.71
N ASP A 35 3.21 -5.93 -15.05
CA ASP A 35 2.68 -4.68 -15.57
C ASP A 35 1.53 -4.23 -14.67
N PRO A 36 1.73 -3.18 -13.87
CA PRO A 36 0.68 -2.72 -12.97
C PRO A 36 -0.61 -2.34 -13.69
N PHE A 37 -0.48 -1.89 -14.94
CA PHE A 37 -1.65 -1.45 -15.68
C PHE A 37 -2.45 -2.62 -16.24
N ALA A 38 -1.95 -3.84 -16.14
CA ALA A 38 -2.69 -5.01 -16.57
C ALA A 38 -3.74 -5.45 -15.56
N HIS A 39 -3.75 -4.83 -14.36
CA HIS A 39 -4.68 -5.20 -13.29
C HIS A 39 -5.86 -4.24 -13.23
N GLU A 40 -6.30 -3.78 -14.39
CA GLU A 40 -7.42 -2.84 -14.44
C GLU A 40 -8.72 -3.44 -13.95
N LYS A 41 -8.78 -4.75 -13.83
CA LYS A 41 -10.02 -5.43 -13.46
C LYS A 41 -10.04 -5.88 -12.01
N TRP A 42 -9.24 -5.25 -11.18
CA TRP A 42 -9.31 -5.52 -9.75
C TRP A 42 -10.69 -5.15 -9.24
N ILE A 43 -11.38 -6.11 -8.68
CA ILE A 43 -12.74 -5.89 -8.20
C ILE A 43 -12.70 -5.71 -6.71
N LYS A 44 -12.94 -4.48 -6.29
CA LYS A 44 -12.99 -4.12 -4.88
C LYS A 44 -14.35 -4.54 -4.34
N LYS A 45 -14.34 -5.40 -3.32
CA LYS A 45 -15.57 -5.91 -2.72
C LYS A 45 -15.97 -5.14 -1.48
N HIS A 46 -15.03 -4.50 -0.81
CA HIS A 46 -15.27 -3.84 0.48
C HIS A 46 -14.62 -2.47 0.48
N THR A 47 -15.34 -1.48 0.99
CA THR A 47 -14.75 -0.17 1.25
C THR A 47 -14.11 -0.18 2.62
N LEU A 48 -13.25 0.79 2.86
CA LEU A 48 -12.65 0.91 4.19
C LEU A 48 -13.68 1.29 5.23
N ASP A 49 -14.70 2.05 4.85
CA ASP A 49 -15.81 2.35 5.75
C ASP A 49 -16.54 1.07 6.16
N PHE A 50 -16.72 0.15 5.22
CA PHE A 50 -17.36 -1.13 5.56
C PHE A 50 -16.58 -1.85 6.66
N VAL A 51 -15.27 -1.88 6.54
CA VAL A 51 -14.44 -2.54 7.55
C VAL A 51 -14.59 -1.84 8.89
N ARG A 52 -14.55 -0.52 8.87
CA ARG A 52 -14.67 0.25 10.11
C ARG A 52 -16.01 0.05 10.77
N GLU A 53 -17.08 0.01 9.99
CA GLU A 53 -18.43 -0.13 10.55
C GLU A 53 -18.69 -1.53 11.06
N ASN A 54 -18.11 -2.54 10.45
CA ASN A 54 -18.46 -3.93 10.77
C ASN A 54 -17.48 -4.61 11.70
N PHE A 55 -16.29 -4.05 11.91
CA PHE A 55 -15.27 -4.71 12.71
C PHE A 55 -14.71 -3.84 13.83
N SER A 56 -15.38 -2.74 14.15
CA SER A 56 -14.94 -1.88 15.25
C SER A 56 -15.01 -2.57 16.60
N HIS A 57 -15.77 -3.65 16.68
CA HIS A 57 -15.94 -4.38 17.94
C HIS A 57 -14.72 -5.23 18.31
N LEU A 58 -13.79 -5.42 17.38
CA LEU A 58 -12.61 -6.24 17.67
C LEU A 58 -11.83 -5.62 18.82
N THR A 59 -11.35 -6.47 19.71
CA THR A 59 -10.50 -6.04 20.81
C THR A 59 -9.03 -6.17 20.41
N GLU A 60 -8.15 -5.68 21.28
CA GLU A 60 -6.72 -5.64 20.97
C GLU A 60 -6.18 -7.02 20.66
N ASP A 61 -5.36 -7.10 19.64
CA ASP A 61 -4.70 -8.32 19.17
C ASP A 61 -5.69 -9.36 18.65
N GLU A 62 -6.90 -8.94 18.30
CA GLU A 62 -7.94 -9.85 17.80
C GLU A 62 -8.07 -9.70 16.29
N LYS A 63 -8.21 -10.83 15.61
CA LYS A 63 -8.37 -10.90 14.16
C LYS A 63 -9.70 -11.56 13.84
N ASP A 64 -10.38 -11.04 12.82
CA ASP A 64 -11.57 -11.68 12.27
C ASP A 64 -11.18 -12.39 10.99
N ASP A 65 -11.72 -13.56 10.75
CA ASP A 65 -11.33 -14.38 9.61
C ASP A 65 -11.99 -13.96 8.29
N THR A 66 -12.85 -12.97 8.31
CA THR A 66 -13.47 -12.47 7.09
C THR A 66 -12.38 -11.99 6.13
N GLU A 67 -12.48 -12.38 4.88
CA GLU A 67 -11.53 -11.93 3.87
C GLU A 67 -12.01 -10.61 3.27
N ILE A 68 -11.22 -9.58 3.45
CA ILE A 68 -11.50 -8.26 2.92
C ILE A 68 -10.75 -8.11 1.60
N VAL A 69 -11.45 -7.63 0.58
CA VAL A 69 -10.84 -7.32 -0.72
C VAL A 69 -11.14 -5.86 -1.01
N THR A 70 -10.08 -5.05 -1.00
CA THR A 70 -10.24 -3.62 -1.14
C THR A 70 -9.12 -3.04 -1.99
N ALA A 71 -9.14 -1.74 -2.18
CA ALA A 71 -8.11 -1.05 -2.94
C ALA A 71 -8.11 0.41 -2.54
N GLY A 72 -6.96 1.06 -2.72
CA GLY A 72 -6.85 2.47 -2.41
C GLY A 72 -5.46 2.97 -2.69
N ARG A 73 -5.22 4.20 -2.29
CA ARG A 73 -3.93 4.84 -2.45
C ARG A 73 -3.13 4.72 -1.17
N LEU A 74 -1.89 4.29 -1.32
CA LEU A 74 -0.99 4.14 -0.19
C LEU A 74 -0.46 5.53 0.17
N MET A 75 -0.71 5.97 1.40
CA MET A 75 -0.40 7.34 1.77
C MET A 75 0.89 7.48 2.56
N ILE A 76 1.10 6.61 3.53
CA ILE A 76 2.25 6.68 4.43
C ILE A 76 2.74 5.26 4.65
N ILE A 77 4.06 5.08 4.65
CA ILE A 77 4.67 3.78 4.90
C ILE A 77 5.64 3.93 6.07
N ARG A 78 5.45 3.09 7.09
CA ARG A 78 6.32 3.09 8.27
C ARG A 78 6.86 1.68 8.46
N ARG A 79 8.17 1.53 8.37
CA ARG A 79 8.82 0.23 8.46
C ARG A 79 9.38 0.01 9.86
N HIS A 80 9.14 -1.18 10.41
CA HIS A 80 9.60 -1.56 11.75
C HIS A 80 10.09 -2.99 11.69
N GLY A 81 11.40 -3.17 11.43
CA GLY A 81 11.96 -4.51 11.40
C GLY A 81 11.31 -5.38 10.37
N LYS A 82 10.68 -6.46 10.82
CA LYS A 82 10.05 -7.44 9.93
C LYS A 82 8.59 -7.11 9.61
N ALA A 83 8.13 -5.96 10.02
CA ALA A 83 6.76 -5.54 9.79
C ALA A 83 6.75 -4.15 9.16
N THR A 84 5.72 -3.88 8.40
CA THR A 84 5.51 -2.56 7.81
C THR A 84 4.07 -2.17 8.06
N PHE A 85 3.88 -0.94 8.50
CA PHE A 85 2.55 -0.34 8.62
C PHE A 85 2.41 0.70 7.53
N ALA A 86 1.21 0.82 7.00
CA ALA A 86 0.95 1.82 5.98
C ALA A 86 -0.49 2.29 6.11
N ASP A 87 -0.76 3.49 5.65
CA ASP A 87 -2.12 4.01 5.63
C ASP A 87 -2.65 3.93 4.21
N LEU A 88 -3.79 3.30 4.05
CA LEU A 88 -4.48 3.19 2.78
C LEU A 88 -5.70 4.10 2.81
N ALA A 89 -5.92 4.85 1.74
CA ALA A 89 -7.07 5.74 1.65
C ALA A 89 -7.89 5.36 0.43
N ASP A 90 -9.21 5.25 0.62
CA ASP A 90 -10.11 5.10 -0.50
C ASP A 90 -11.12 6.25 -0.47
N GLU A 91 -12.15 6.16 -1.29
CA GLU A 91 -13.12 7.24 -1.40
C GLU A 91 -13.96 7.42 -0.14
N THR A 92 -13.94 6.43 0.76
CA THR A 92 -14.79 6.48 1.97
C THR A 92 -14.02 6.83 3.23
N SER A 93 -12.75 6.39 3.36
CA SER A 93 -12.05 6.50 4.62
C SER A 93 -10.57 6.19 4.41
N SER A 94 -9.82 6.18 5.50
CA SER A 94 -8.46 5.65 5.51
C SER A 94 -8.35 4.62 6.61
N MET A 95 -7.40 3.69 6.45
CA MET A 95 -7.21 2.62 7.43
C MET A 95 -5.80 2.13 7.37
N GLN A 96 -5.28 1.72 8.51
CA GLN A 96 -3.94 1.18 8.59
C GLN A 96 -3.90 -0.22 7.99
N LEU A 97 -2.86 -0.48 7.23
CA LEU A 97 -2.52 -1.82 6.77
C LEU A 97 -1.35 -2.32 7.57
N TYR A 98 -1.35 -3.61 7.84
CA TYR A 98 -0.28 -4.26 8.57
C TYR A 98 0.30 -5.35 7.68
N PHE A 99 1.55 -5.16 7.26
CA PHE A 99 2.27 -6.11 6.42
C PHE A 99 3.30 -6.81 7.26
N GLN A 100 3.29 -8.14 7.22
CA GLN A 100 4.34 -8.89 7.89
C GLN A 100 4.63 -10.16 7.10
N VAL A 101 5.87 -10.63 7.23
CA VAL A 101 6.34 -11.79 6.48
C VAL A 101 5.48 -13.02 6.79
N ASP A 102 5.14 -13.21 8.06
CA ASP A 102 4.42 -14.40 8.47
C ASP A 102 3.05 -14.52 7.80
N ALA A 103 2.40 -13.38 7.55
CA ALA A 103 1.07 -13.39 6.96
C ALA A 103 1.11 -13.43 5.44
N MET A 104 2.09 -12.79 4.84
CA MET A 104 2.16 -12.64 3.38
C MET A 104 3.03 -13.67 2.71
N GLY A 105 4.03 -14.18 3.41
CA GLY A 105 5.08 -14.98 2.80
C GLY A 105 6.23 -14.10 2.35
N GLU A 106 7.39 -14.72 2.21
CA GLU A 106 8.61 -13.96 1.95
C GLU A 106 8.62 -13.32 0.58
N GLU A 107 8.11 -14.00 -0.43
CA GLU A 107 8.14 -13.46 -1.79
C GLU A 107 7.23 -12.25 -1.93
N GLU A 108 6.02 -12.35 -1.40
CA GLU A 108 5.07 -11.24 -1.47
C GLU A 108 5.58 -10.04 -0.69
N TYR A 109 6.12 -10.29 0.49
CA TYR A 109 6.61 -9.20 1.32
C TYR A 109 7.82 -8.53 0.66
N ALA A 110 8.71 -9.32 0.07
CA ALA A 110 9.88 -8.77 -0.63
C ALA A 110 9.46 -7.94 -1.84
N PHE A 111 8.45 -8.41 -2.59
CA PHE A 111 7.92 -7.64 -3.71
C PHE A 111 7.37 -6.30 -3.24
N PHE A 112 6.58 -6.33 -2.17
CA PHE A 112 6.02 -5.11 -1.61
C PHE A 112 7.12 -4.13 -1.21
N LYS A 113 8.10 -4.61 -0.48
CA LYS A 113 9.18 -3.73 -0.01
C LYS A 113 9.99 -3.14 -1.15
N LYS A 114 10.19 -3.91 -2.21
CA LYS A 114 11.05 -3.47 -3.31
C LYS A 114 10.34 -2.51 -4.25
N TRP A 115 9.07 -2.75 -4.54
CA TRP A 115 8.42 -2.08 -5.67
C TRP A 115 7.34 -1.08 -5.29
N VAL A 116 6.79 -1.16 -4.09
CA VAL A 116 5.64 -0.32 -3.72
C VAL A 116 6.11 0.92 -2.97
N ASP A 117 5.59 2.06 -3.40
CA ASP A 117 5.95 3.35 -2.84
C ASP A 117 4.69 4.12 -2.43
N THR A 118 4.92 5.14 -1.61
CA THR A 118 3.86 6.09 -1.24
C THR A 118 3.24 6.68 -2.50
N GLY A 119 1.92 6.74 -2.51
CA GLY A 119 1.17 7.28 -3.64
C GLY A 119 0.68 6.23 -4.61
N ASP A 120 1.22 5.02 -4.52
CA ASP A 120 0.79 3.95 -5.42
C ASP A 120 -0.63 3.48 -5.12
N MET A 121 -1.31 3.01 -6.16
CA MET A 121 -2.61 2.37 -5.99
C MET A 121 -2.40 0.90 -5.75
N LEU A 122 -2.99 0.41 -4.69
CA LEU A 122 -2.76 -0.95 -4.21
C LEU A 122 -4.07 -1.69 -4.04
N GLY A 123 -4.14 -2.90 -4.59
CA GLY A 123 -5.21 -3.83 -4.27
C GLY A 123 -4.77 -4.67 -3.08
N VAL A 124 -5.66 -4.89 -2.14
CA VAL A 124 -5.32 -5.52 -0.87
C VAL A 124 -6.32 -6.60 -0.53
N VAL A 125 -5.80 -7.76 -0.15
CA VAL A 125 -6.58 -8.84 0.42
C VAL A 125 -6.05 -9.08 1.83
N GLY A 126 -6.95 -9.18 2.80
CA GLY A 126 -6.51 -9.42 4.16
C GLY A 126 -7.67 -9.59 5.11
N HIS A 127 -7.36 -9.52 6.39
CA HIS A 127 -8.33 -9.75 7.46
C HIS A 127 -8.40 -8.55 8.39
N PRO A 128 -9.58 -8.19 8.88
CA PRO A 128 -9.66 -7.15 9.91
C PRO A 128 -8.90 -7.59 11.17
N PHE A 129 -8.16 -6.67 11.73
CA PHE A 129 -7.28 -6.97 12.85
C PHE A 129 -7.09 -5.70 13.68
N ARG A 130 -7.21 -5.82 15.00
CA ARG A 130 -6.89 -4.70 15.86
C ARG A 130 -5.54 -4.94 16.49
N THR A 131 -4.63 -3.99 16.29
CA THR A 131 -3.27 -4.13 16.82
C THR A 131 -3.28 -4.07 18.34
N LYS A 132 -2.15 -4.43 18.95
CA LYS A 132 -2.03 -4.36 20.41
C LYS A 132 -2.18 -2.95 20.93
N ARG A 133 -1.92 -1.95 20.10
CA ARG A 133 -2.09 -0.55 20.47
C ARG A 133 -3.52 -0.06 20.25
N GLY A 134 -4.36 -0.91 19.72
CA GLY A 134 -5.77 -0.57 19.56
C GLY A 134 -6.15 0.00 18.21
N GLU A 135 -5.29 -0.07 17.22
CA GLU A 135 -5.58 0.46 15.90
C GLU A 135 -6.26 -0.61 15.06
N LEU A 136 -7.47 -0.30 14.55
CA LEU A 136 -8.16 -1.20 13.63
C LEU A 136 -7.45 -1.15 12.30
N SER A 137 -7.04 -2.31 11.81
CA SER A 137 -6.17 -2.44 10.65
C SER A 137 -6.63 -3.58 9.77
N ILE A 138 -6.02 -3.71 8.62
CA ILE A 138 -6.16 -4.89 7.79
C ILE A 138 -4.83 -5.62 7.82
N LEU A 139 -4.85 -6.86 8.28
CA LEU A 139 -3.68 -7.74 8.23
C LEU A 139 -3.60 -8.27 6.81
N VAL A 140 -2.63 -7.79 6.05
CA VAL A 140 -2.56 -8.04 4.62
C VAL A 140 -2.01 -9.44 4.37
N THR A 141 -2.73 -10.23 3.59
CA THR A 141 -2.25 -11.54 3.15
C THR A 141 -1.75 -11.50 1.72
N ARG A 142 -2.27 -10.59 0.92
CA ARG A 142 -1.82 -10.43 -0.46
C ARG A 142 -2.10 -9.02 -0.93
N CYS A 143 -1.22 -8.48 -1.75
CA CYS A 143 -1.46 -7.18 -2.35
C CYS A 143 -1.00 -7.18 -3.80
N VAL A 144 -1.59 -6.29 -4.58
CA VAL A 144 -1.30 -6.18 -6.00
C VAL A 144 -1.09 -4.70 -6.32
N LEU A 145 -0.01 -4.41 -6.99
CA LEU A 145 0.28 -3.04 -7.43
C LEU A 145 -0.58 -2.74 -8.65
N LEU A 146 -1.56 -1.87 -8.48
CA LEU A 146 -2.52 -1.57 -9.53
C LEU A 146 -2.05 -0.43 -10.43
N ALA A 147 -1.42 0.57 -9.86
CA ALA A 147 -0.89 1.69 -10.63
C ALA A 147 0.22 2.34 -9.82
N LYS A 148 1.28 2.68 -10.52
CA LYS A 148 2.43 3.32 -9.90
C LYS A 148 2.23 4.82 -9.88
N ALA A 149 2.53 5.45 -8.76
CA ALA A 149 2.47 6.90 -8.67
C ALA A 149 3.69 7.47 -9.38
N LEU A 150 3.46 8.23 -10.42
CA LEU A 150 4.54 8.89 -11.14
C LEU A 150 4.66 10.35 -10.75
N ARG A 151 3.71 10.84 -9.95
CA ARG A 151 3.74 12.19 -9.47
C ARG A 151 3.17 12.30 -8.07
#